data_183ecfaad7139c583f49b598b56c17e5
#
_entry.id   183ecfaad7139c583f49b598b56c17e5
#
_cell.length_a   1.000
_cell.length_b   1.000
_cell.length_c   1.000
_cell.angle_alpha   90.00
_cell.angle_beta   90.00
_cell.angle_gamma   90.00
#
_symmetry.space_group_name_H-M   'P 1'
#
loop_
_entity.id
_entity.type
_entity.pdbx_description
1 polymer ?
#
loop_
_entity_poly.entity_id
_entity_poly.type
_entity_poly.pdbx_seq_one_letter_code
_entity_poly.pdbx_strand_id
1 'polypeptide(L)'
;MCPDVLLVPPFQALEAIPDPQTHQHPLICLTDLGLSRRITPPPASPLLTTRCGSEDYAAPEILLGQPYDGRSTDGWALGVVLYALMEGRLPFDCPPGKPERSRPSHRIARADWMWCKFGDEDGDWDEARNGTKDFKGWEGARAVVEGLLRKVRGGRKGLGDVEEMEWVKEGIQVDGGLKAFDDTETI
;
A
#
# COMPACT_ATOMS: atom_id res chain seq x y z
N MET A 1 4.33 4.03 11.30
CA MET A 1 4.49 5.24 10.48
C MET A 1 4.65 4.78 9.06
N CYS A 2 3.84 5.30 8.14
CA CYS A 2 4.12 5.04 6.73
C CYS A 2 5.41 5.78 6.39
N PRO A 3 6.47 5.13 5.93
CA PRO A 3 7.60 5.84 5.38
C PRO A 3 7.13 6.68 4.20
N ASP A 4 7.65 7.89 4.06
CA ASP A 4 7.36 8.67 2.88
C ASP A 4 7.95 7.96 1.67
N VAL A 5 7.15 7.84 0.62
CA VAL A 5 7.56 7.25 -0.64
C VAL A 5 7.83 8.40 -1.60
N LEU A 6 9.07 8.56 -2.00
CA LEU A 6 9.50 9.59 -2.94
C LEU A 6 9.91 8.97 -4.27
N LEU A 7 9.65 9.70 -5.35
CA LEU A 7 10.25 9.37 -6.64
C LEU A 7 11.76 9.56 -6.57
N VAL A 8 12.50 8.61 -7.11
CA VAL A 8 13.97 8.64 -7.07
C VAL A 8 14.49 9.60 -8.15
N PRO A 9 15.45 10.50 -7.83
CA PRO A 9 16.13 11.32 -8.83
C PRO A 9 16.98 10.46 -9.80
N PRO A 10 17.20 10.94 -11.04
CA PRO A 10 16.66 12.15 -11.61
C PRO A 10 15.16 12.03 -11.84
N PHE A 11 14.41 13.07 -11.45
CA PHE A 11 12.95 13.12 -11.65
C PHE A 11 12.63 13.16 -13.15
N GLN A 12 12.76 12.03 -13.79
CA GLN A 12 12.15 11.86 -15.10
C GLN A 12 10.65 11.71 -14.84
N ALA A 13 9.85 12.43 -15.59
CA ALA A 13 8.43 12.20 -15.60
C ALA A 13 8.22 10.70 -15.89
N LEU A 14 7.39 9.99 -15.09
CA LEU A 14 7.13 8.55 -15.28
C LEU A 14 6.73 8.24 -16.72
N GLU A 15 6.07 9.20 -17.40
CA GLU A 15 5.70 9.15 -18.80
C GLU A 15 6.92 9.13 -19.77
N ALA A 16 8.09 9.58 -19.30
CA ALA A 16 9.33 9.54 -20.09
C ALA A 16 10.11 8.22 -19.94
N ILE A 17 9.66 7.31 -19.09
CA ILE A 17 10.23 5.98 -18.91
C ILE A 17 9.53 5.06 -19.90
N PRO A 18 10.22 4.55 -20.94
CA PRO A 18 9.59 3.77 -22.00
C PRO A 18 8.92 2.49 -21.48
N ASP A 19 9.55 1.84 -20.52
CA ASP A 19 9.05 0.61 -19.90
C ASP A 19 9.49 0.54 -18.42
N PRO A 20 8.58 0.86 -17.51
CA PRO A 20 8.88 0.82 -16.07
C PRO A 20 9.25 -0.57 -15.54
N GLN A 21 8.78 -1.65 -16.17
CA GLN A 21 9.04 -3.03 -15.72
C GLN A 21 10.49 -3.46 -15.94
N THR A 22 11.12 -2.94 -16.98
CA THR A 22 12.51 -3.24 -17.35
C THR A 22 13.51 -2.17 -16.87
N HIS A 23 13.02 -1.14 -16.17
CA HIS A 23 13.88 -0.09 -15.64
C HIS A 23 14.80 -0.63 -14.54
N GLN A 24 16.13 -0.43 -14.69
CA GLN A 24 17.13 -1.09 -13.85
C GLN A 24 17.20 -0.56 -12.41
N HIS A 25 16.75 0.68 -12.18
CA HIS A 25 16.78 1.30 -10.87
C HIS A 25 15.37 1.43 -10.29
N PRO A 26 15.23 1.43 -8.94
CA PRO A 26 13.96 1.68 -8.29
C PRO A 26 13.41 3.05 -8.70
N LEU A 27 12.12 3.13 -9.02
CA LEU A 27 11.44 4.41 -9.32
C LEU A 27 10.99 5.13 -8.06
N ILE A 28 10.90 4.41 -6.95
CA ILE A 28 10.48 4.91 -5.65
C ILE A 28 11.46 4.45 -4.58
N CYS A 29 11.62 5.25 -3.52
CA CYS A 29 12.39 4.85 -2.35
C CYS A 29 11.62 5.14 -1.05
N LEU A 30 11.95 4.39 -0.01
CA LEU A 30 11.46 4.63 1.34
C LEU A 30 12.36 5.67 2.01
N THR A 31 11.75 6.72 2.56
CA THR A 31 12.44 7.79 3.26
C THR A 31 11.88 8.01 4.67
N ASP A 32 12.42 8.98 5.40
CA ASP A 32 12.00 9.31 6.77
C ASP A 32 11.97 8.10 7.71
N LEU A 33 13.13 7.50 7.92
CA LEU A 33 13.29 6.36 8.83
C LEU A 33 13.35 6.78 10.31
N GLY A 34 13.04 8.05 10.65
CA GLY A 34 13.14 8.60 12.01
C GLY A 34 12.29 7.87 13.05
N LEU A 35 11.17 7.27 12.64
CA LEU A 35 10.35 6.45 13.53
C LEU A 35 10.50 4.94 13.25
N SER A 36 11.44 4.54 12.41
CA SER A 36 11.71 3.14 12.15
C SER A 36 12.30 2.44 13.39
N ARG A 37 12.06 1.14 13.48
CA ARG A 37 12.63 0.32 14.55
C ARG A 37 13.18 -0.98 14.00
N ARG A 38 14.40 -1.29 14.38
CA ARG A 38 14.97 -2.61 14.11
C ARG A 38 14.27 -3.66 14.99
N ILE A 39 13.72 -4.70 14.36
CA ILE A 39 13.08 -5.82 15.04
C ILE A 39 13.86 -7.10 14.78
N THR A 40 13.84 -8.02 15.74
CA THR A 40 14.40 -9.37 15.56
C THR A 40 13.48 -10.20 14.66
N PRO A 41 14.05 -11.06 13.77
CA PRO A 41 13.25 -11.99 13.00
C PRO A 41 12.46 -12.98 13.88
N PRO A 42 11.37 -13.58 13.38
CA PRO A 42 10.66 -14.66 14.07
C PRO A 42 11.60 -15.84 14.37
N PRO A 43 11.31 -16.62 15.43
CA PRO A 43 10.19 -16.52 16.36
C PRO A 43 10.37 -15.51 17.49
N ALA A 44 11.54 -14.89 17.61
CA ALA A 44 11.93 -14.03 18.74
C ALA A 44 11.44 -12.57 18.62
N SER A 45 10.59 -12.26 17.62
CA SER A 45 10.11 -10.89 17.38
C SER A 45 9.14 -10.44 18.49
N PRO A 46 9.51 -9.48 19.34
CA PRO A 46 8.60 -8.96 20.35
C PRO A 46 7.48 -8.15 19.69
N LEU A 47 6.29 -8.20 20.27
CA LEU A 47 5.22 -7.30 19.88
C LEU A 47 5.54 -5.86 20.29
N LEU A 48 5.20 -4.93 19.43
CA LEU A 48 5.34 -3.50 19.67
C LEU A 48 4.08 -2.94 20.35
N THR A 49 4.26 -1.87 21.13
CA THR A 49 3.16 -1.23 21.85
C THR A 49 3.13 0.29 21.65
N THR A 50 4.15 0.85 21.02
CA THR A 50 4.27 2.30 20.81
C THR A 50 3.33 2.74 19.70
N ARG A 51 2.39 3.63 20.03
CA ARG A 51 1.52 4.25 19.03
C ARG A 51 2.21 5.47 18.44
N CYS A 52 2.57 5.42 17.16
CA CYS A 52 3.21 6.51 16.42
C CYS A 52 2.82 6.46 14.94
N GLY A 53 3.04 7.57 14.24
CA GLY A 53 2.75 7.71 12.83
C GLY A 53 1.37 8.33 12.53
N SER A 54 1.10 8.57 11.24
CA SER A 54 -0.16 9.14 10.75
C SER A 54 -1.30 8.15 10.93
N GLU A 55 -2.41 8.62 11.46
CA GLU A 55 -3.58 7.80 11.79
C GLU A 55 -4.18 7.11 10.55
N ASP A 56 -4.18 7.81 9.41
CA ASP A 56 -4.80 7.33 8.17
C ASP A 56 -4.15 6.06 7.60
N TYR A 57 -2.88 5.81 7.95
CA TYR A 57 -2.12 4.62 7.54
C TYR A 57 -1.99 3.58 8.66
N ALA A 58 -2.49 3.89 9.87
CA ALA A 58 -2.37 3.01 11.02
C ALA A 58 -3.28 1.79 10.88
N ALA A 59 -2.75 0.62 11.20
CA ALA A 59 -3.55 -0.61 11.24
C ALA A 59 -4.55 -0.59 12.42
N PRO A 60 -5.67 -1.33 12.32
CA PRO A 60 -6.71 -1.38 13.37
C PRO A 60 -6.17 -1.64 14.77
N GLU A 61 -5.22 -2.55 14.89
CA GLU A 61 -4.59 -2.92 16.17
C GLU A 61 -3.83 -1.77 16.82
N ILE A 62 -3.22 -0.87 16.02
CA ILE A 62 -2.53 0.33 16.53
C ILE A 62 -3.57 1.32 17.11
N LEU A 63 -4.66 1.56 16.37
CA LEU A 63 -5.73 2.46 16.82
C LEU A 63 -6.44 1.94 18.07
N LEU A 64 -6.59 0.63 18.16
CA LEU A 64 -7.19 -0.05 19.32
C LEU A 64 -6.22 -0.19 20.50
N GLY A 65 -4.97 0.27 20.40
CA GLY A 65 -3.96 0.17 21.44
C GLY A 65 -3.54 -1.27 21.78
N GLN A 66 -3.69 -2.18 20.83
CA GLN A 66 -3.30 -3.58 21.01
C GLN A 66 -1.82 -3.75 20.70
N PRO A 67 -1.11 -4.70 21.35
CA PRO A 67 0.22 -5.09 20.94
C PRO A 67 0.22 -5.61 19.50
N TYR A 68 1.22 -5.22 18.69
CA TYR A 68 1.24 -5.48 17.26
C TYR A 68 2.60 -5.97 16.75
N ASP A 69 2.58 -6.71 15.64
CA ASP A 69 3.78 -7.04 14.85
C ASP A 69 3.99 -5.92 13.82
N GLY A 70 5.16 -5.27 13.87
CA GLY A 70 5.50 -4.16 12.96
C GLY A 70 5.41 -4.56 11.48
N ARG A 71 5.80 -5.77 11.12
CA ARG A 71 5.70 -6.25 9.74
C ARG A 71 4.25 -6.33 9.24
N SER A 72 3.36 -6.78 10.11
CA SER A 72 1.93 -6.86 9.76
C SER A 72 1.31 -5.46 9.62
N THR A 73 1.73 -4.50 10.45
CA THR A 73 1.24 -3.11 10.38
C THR A 73 1.82 -2.35 9.20
N ASP A 74 3.07 -2.61 8.83
CA ASP A 74 3.69 -2.06 7.60
C ASP A 74 3.02 -2.64 6.35
N GLY A 75 2.68 -3.93 6.35
CA GLY A 75 1.88 -4.54 5.29
C GLY A 75 0.51 -3.85 5.11
N TRP A 76 -0.18 -3.55 6.22
CA TRP A 76 -1.42 -2.76 6.17
C TRP A 76 -1.18 -1.37 5.55
N ALA A 77 -0.14 -0.65 6.01
CA ALA A 77 0.19 0.67 5.47
C ALA A 77 0.49 0.64 3.97
N LEU A 78 1.22 -0.40 3.51
CA LEU A 78 1.45 -0.64 2.08
C LEU A 78 0.12 -0.84 1.32
N GLY A 79 -0.82 -1.58 1.90
CA GLY A 79 -2.16 -1.74 1.33
C GLY A 79 -2.91 -0.41 1.19
N VAL A 80 -2.79 0.49 2.19
CA VAL A 80 -3.37 1.85 2.12
C VAL A 80 -2.73 2.66 0.99
N VAL A 81 -1.40 2.62 0.87
CA VAL A 81 -0.66 3.32 -0.22
C VAL A 81 -1.10 2.81 -1.58
N LEU A 82 -1.12 1.49 -1.79
CA LEU A 82 -1.50 0.91 -3.09
C LEU A 82 -2.95 1.24 -3.43
N TYR A 83 -3.87 1.15 -2.46
CA TYR A 83 -5.25 1.59 -2.65
C TYR A 83 -5.32 3.06 -3.08
N ALA A 84 -4.57 3.94 -2.40
CA ALA A 84 -4.57 5.36 -2.71
C ALA A 84 -4.00 5.67 -4.11
N LEU A 85 -2.99 4.93 -4.56
CA LEU A 85 -2.45 5.03 -5.92
C LEU A 85 -3.49 4.61 -6.97
N MET A 86 -4.26 3.56 -6.71
CA MET A 86 -5.31 3.08 -7.61
C MET A 86 -6.51 4.03 -7.63
N GLU A 87 -7.05 4.36 -6.46
CA GLU A 87 -8.31 5.10 -6.31
C GLU A 87 -8.16 6.62 -6.36
N GLY A 88 -6.95 7.15 -6.10
CA GLY A 88 -6.68 8.59 -5.96
C GLY A 88 -7.25 9.18 -4.66
N ARG A 89 -7.51 8.34 -3.65
CA ARG A 89 -8.07 8.69 -2.33
C ARG A 89 -7.72 7.65 -1.30
N LEU A 90 -7.83 7.97 -0.02
CA LEU A 90 -7.61 7.00 1.04
C LEU A 90 -8.80 6.03 1.20
N PRO A 91 -8.56 4.77 1.60
CA PRO A 91 -9.61 3.74 1.67
C PRO A 91 -10.68 4.04 2.74
N PHE A 92 -10.32 4.79 3.77
CA PHE A 92 -11.19 5.08 4.90
C PHE A 92 -11.82 6.47 4.86
N ASP A 93 -11.56 7.25 3.80
CA ASP A 93 -12.28 8.48 3.53
C ASP A 93 -13.75 8.21 3.22
N CYS A 94 -14.60 9.19 3.55
CA CYS A 94 -16.02 9.09 3.23
C CYS A 94 -16.21 8.89 1.72
N PRO A 95 -16.94 7.84 1.28
CA PRO A 95 -17.18 7.61 -0.13
C PRO A 95 -17.88 8.80 -0.80
N PRO A 96 -17.57 9.12 -2.07
CA PRO A 96 -18.20 10.20 -2.79
C PRO A 96 -19.73 10.11 -2.77
N GLY A 97 -20.39 11.24 -2.58
CA GLY A 97 -21.88 11.30 -2.57
C GLY A 97 -22.56 10.71 -1.33
N LYS A 98 -21.82 10.16 -0.37
CA LYS A 98 -22.39 9.69 0.91
C LYS A 98 -22.12 10.68 2.03
N PRO A 99 -23.09 10.87 2.95
CA PRO A 99 -22.85 11.70 4.12
C PRO A 99 -21.80 11.07 5.04
N GLU A 100 -20.93 11.89 5.62
CA GLU A 100 -19.95 11.45 6.60
C GLU A 100 -20.68 11.01 7.90
N ARG A 101 -20.85 9.70 8.05
CA ARG A 101 -21.53 9.08 9.21
C ARG A 101 -20.57 8.57 10.28
N SER A 102 -19.28 8.50 9.98
CA SER A 102 -18.29 7.89 10.86
C SER A 102 -16.92 8.49 10.61
N ARG A 103 -16.19 8.78 11.67
CA ARG A 103 -14.80 9.25 11.57
C ARG A 103 -13.92 8.20 10.89
N PRO A 104 -12.87 8.62 10.13
CA PRO A 104 -11.92 7.70 9.50
C PRO A 104 -11.37 6.65 10.47
N SER A 105 -10.97 7.04 11.68
CA SER A 105 -10.47 6.11 12.72
C SER A 105 -11.45 5.00 13.09
N HIS A 106 -12.76 5.29 13.13
CA HIS A 106 -13.77 4.26 13.38
C HIS A 106 -13.93 3.32 12.19
N ARG A 107 -13.74 3.81 10.98
CA ARG A 107 -13.76 2.99 9.76
C ARG A 107 -12.52 2.11 9.68
N ILE A 108 -11.34 2.66 9.98
CA ILE A 108 -10.08 1.89 10.09
C ILE A 108 -10.23 0.76 11.13
N ALA A 109 -10.69 1.08 12.34
CA ALA A 109 -10.86 0.09 13.42
C ALA A 109 -11.76 -1.10 13.03
N ARG A 110 -12.68 -0.90 12.08
CA ARG A 110 -13.56 -1.94 11.54
C ARG A 110 -13.05 -2.54 10.24
N ALA A 111 -12.01 -1.96 9.62
CA ALA A 111 -11.60 -2.20 8.24
C ALA A 111 -12.78 -2.00 7.26
N ASP A 112 -13.53 -0.93 7.48
CA ASP A 112 -14.71 -0.57 6.70
C ASP A 112 -14.28 0.30 5.51
N TRP A 113 -13.88 -0.32 4.43
CA TRP A 113 -13.48 0.31 3.18
C TRP A 113 -14.17 -0.37 1.99
N MET A 114 -14.19 0.28 0.86
CA MET A 114 -14.79 -0.22 -0.37
C MET A 114 -14.04 0.33 -1.58
N TRP A 115 -14.08 -0.39 -2.67
CA TRP A 115 -13.65 0.14 -3.96
C TRP A 115 -14.63 1.21 -4.45
N CYS A 116 -14.12 2.30 -4.99
CA CYS A 116 -14.91 3.36 -5.60
C CYS A 116 -14.75 3.39 -7.13
N LYS A 117 -13.53 3.14 -7.62
CA LYS A 117 -13.23 3.06 -9.05
C LYS A 117 -13.13 1.63 -9.56
N PHE A 118 -12.55 0.79 -8.76
CA PHE A 118 -12.18 -0.57 -9.12
C PHE A 118 -13.11 -1.61 -8.49
N GLY A 119 -14.34 -1.21 -8.09
CA GLY A 119 -15.38 -2.11 -7.60
C GLY A 119 -15.93 -3.01 -8.71
N ASP A 120 -16.59 -4.11 -8.30
CA ASP A 120 -17.32 -4.97 -9.22
C ASP A 120 -18.56 -4.23 -9.77
N GLU A 121 -19.13 -4.72 -10.88
CA GLU A 121 -20.20 -4.07 -11.64
C GLU A 121 -21.50 -3.77 -10.85
N ASP A 122 -21.64 -4.37 -9.66
CA ASP A 122 -22.81 -4.17 -8.78
C ASP A 122 -22.69 -2.94 -7.86
N GLY A 123 -21.60 -2.18 -7.96
CA GLY A 123 -21.41 -0.95 -7.19
C GLY A 123 -22.18 0.23 -7.78
N ASP A 124 -23.15 0.76 -7.05
CA ASP A 124 -24.02 1.92 -7.33
C ASP A 124 -23.28 3.25 -7.69
N TRP A 125 -22.03 3.18 -8.11
CA TRP A 125 -21.15 4.34 -8.28
C TRP A 125 -20.88 4.72 -9.73
N ASP A 126 -21.41 3.98 -10.70
CA ASP A 126 -20.93 3.97 -12.08
C ASP A 126 -21.63 4.92 -13.05
N GLU A 127 -22.66 5.68 -12.65
CA GLU A 127 -23.34 6.57 -13.59
C GLU A 127 -22.47 7.77 -14.06
N ALA A 128 -21.40 8.12 -13.33
CA ALA A 128 -20.55 9.25 -13.68
C ALA A 128 -19.28 8.86 -14.47
N ARG A 129 -19.05 7.58 -14.77
CA ARG A 129 -17.80 7.04 -15.30
C ARG A 129 -17.88 6.31 -16.62
N ASN A 130 -18.65 6.81 -17.48
CA ASN A 130 -18.73 6.35 -18.88
C ASN A 130 -17.40 6.60 -19.63
N GLY A 131 -16.32 5.84 -19.32
CA GLY A 131 -15.11 6.08 -20.09
C GLY A 131 -13.99 5.04 -20.05
N THR A 132 -13.82 4.29 -18.98
CA THR A 132 -12.69 3.36 -18.89
C THR A 132 -13.06 2.07 -18.18
N LYS A 133 -13.75 1.18 -18.91
CA LYS A 133 -14.02 -0.20 -18.47
C LYS A 133 -12.88 -1.18 -18.76
N ASP A 134 -11.68 -0.72 -19.00
CA ASP A 134 -10.52 -1.61 -19.20
C ASP A 134 -9.69 -1.71 -17.93
N PHE A 135 -10.27 -2.36 -16.90
CA PHE A 135 -9.55 -2.72 -15.66
C PHE A 135 -8.70 -3.98 -15.83
N LYS A 136 -8.55 -4.46 -17.06
CA LYS A 136 -7.71 -5.59 -17.39
C LYS A 136 -6.25 -5.26 -17.01
N GLY A 137 -5.70 -6.04 -16.07
CA GLY A 137 -4.35 -5.82 -15.55
C GLY A 137 -4.30 -5.23 -14.13
N TRP A 138 -5.45 -4.81 -13.56
CA TRP A 138 -5.51 -4.30 -12.19
C TRP A 138 -5.98 -5.33 -11.16
N GLU A 139 -6.44 -6.49 -11.62
CA GLU A 139 -6.94 -7.57 -10.76
C GLU A 139 -5.87 -8.04 -9.77
N GLY A 140 -4.62 -8.10 -10.21
CA GLY A 140 -3.49 -8.45 -9.34
C GLY A 140 -3.25 -7.41 -8.25
N ALA A 141 -3.27 -6.12 -8.59
CA ALA A 141 -3.15 -5.03 -7.63
C ALA A 141 -4.31 -5.03 -6.62
N ARG A 142 -5.56 -5.24 -7.09
CA ARG A 142 -6.74 -5.43 -6.22
C ARG A 142 -6.52 -6.56 -5.23
N ALA A 143 -6.09 -7.73 -5.72
CA ALA A 143 -5.84 -8.90 -4.88
C ALA A 143 -4.79 -8.64 -3.80
N VAL A 144 -3.76 -7.83 -4.10
CA VAL A 144 -2.77 -7.38 -3.10
C VAL A 144 -3.45 -6.51 -2.04
N VAL A 145 -4.17 -5.46 -2.44
CA VAL A 145 -4.87 -4.56 -1.50
C VAL A 145 -5.83 -5.35 -0.61
N GLU A 146 -6.67 -6.20 -1.20
CA GLU A 146 -7.64 -7.03 -0.48
C GLU A 146 -6.98 -8.04 0.48
N GLY A 147 -5.78 -8.50 0.14
CA GLY A 147 -4.97 -9.34 1.01
C GLY A 147 -4.37 -8.60 2.19
N LEU A 148 -3.97 -7.33 1.99
CA LEU A 148 -3.31 -6.49 2.99
C LEU A 148 -4.28 -5.75 3.91
N LEU A 149 -5.41 -5.23 3.40
CA LEU A 149 -6.39 -4.47 4.16
C LEU A 149 -7.40 -5.37 4.89
N ARG A 150 -6.90 -6.41 5.57
CA ARG A 150 -7.70 -7.32 6.38
C ARG A 150 -7.64 -6.93 7.86
N LYS A 151 -8.82 -6.82 8.50
CA LYS A 151 -8.93 -6.49 9.93
C LYS A 151 -8.20 -7.50 10.81
N VAL A 152 -8.44 -8.77 10.54
CA VAL A 152 -7.88 -9.88 11.34
C VAL A 152 -6.46 -10.16 10.86
N ARG A 153 -5.49 -10.01 11.76
CA ARG A 153 -4.05 -10.22 11.46
C ARG A 153 -3.76 -11.58 10.84
N GLY A 154 -4.37 -12.65 11.37
CA GLY A 154 -4.18 -14.01 10.83
C GLY A 154 -4.73 -14.24 9.43
N GLY A 155 -5.58 -13.33 8.93
CA GLY A 155 -6.07 -13.35 7.55
C GLY A 155 -5.41 -12.32 6.64
N ARG A 156 -4.54 -11.46 7.20
CA ARG A 156 -3.76 -10.47 6.45
C ARG A 156 -2.56 -11.14 5.81
N LYS A 157 -2.34 -10.94 4.52
CA LYS A 157 -1.12 -11.41 3.84
C LYS A 157 0.12 -10.78 4.46
N GLY A 158 1.17 -11.58 4.65
CA GLY A 158 2.50 -11.07 4.92
C GLY A 158 3.15 -10.51 3.64
N LEU A 159 4.20 -9.69 3.79
CA LEU A 159 4.92 -9.16 2.63
C LEU A 159 5.55 -10.27 1.79
N GLY A 160 6.02 -11.37 2.42
CA GLY A 160 6.49 -12.55 1.68
C GLY A 160 5.40 -13.24 0.86
N ASP A 161 4.14 -13.28 1.37
CA ASP A 161 3.02 -13.81 0.59
C ASP A 161 2.68 -12.90 -0.60
N VAL A 162 2.85 -11.58 -0.43
CA VAL A 162 2.64 -10.60 -1.50
C VAL A 162 3.72 -10.72 -2.57
N GLU A 163 4.98 -10.90 -2.18
CA GLU A 163 6.11 -11.11 -3.09
C GLU A 163 5.89 -12.35 -3.99
N GLU A 164 5.21 -13.38 -3.47
CA GLU A 164 4.90 -14.60 -4.23
C GLU A 164 3.70 -14.46 -5.18
N MET A 165 2.95 -13.35 -5.11
CA MET A 165 1.82 -13.13 -6.03
C MET A 165 2.32 -12.87 -7.45
N GLU A 166 1.66 -13.50 -8.44
CA GLU A 166 2.03 -13.46 -9.84
C GLU A 166 2.16 -12.01 -10.36
N TRP A 167 1.20 -11.16 -10.06
CA TRP A 167 1.23 -9.75 -10.46
C TRP A 167 2.47 -9.00 -9.95
N VAL A 168 2.96 -9.32 -8.74
CA VAL A 168 4.18 -8.71 -8.19
C VAL A 168 5.42 -9.27 -8.86
N LYS A 169 5.47 -10.59 -9.08
CA LYS A 169 6.58 -11.24 -9.78
C LYS A 169 6.73 -10.78 -11.23
N GLU A 170 5.63 -10.54 -11.90
CA GLU A 170 5.61 -10.03 -13.29
C GLU A 170 5.87 -8.52 -13.37
N GLY A 171 5.72 -7.81 -12.26
CA GLY A 171 5.87 -6.34 -12.19
C GLY A 171 7.30 -5.84 -12.39
N ILE A 172 8.32 -6.68 -12.10
CA ILE A 172 9.74 -6.33 -12.25
C ILE A 172 10.38 -7.37 -13.14
N GLN A 173 10.80 -6.97 -14.34
CA GLN A 173 11.39 -7.83 -15.37
C GLN A 173 12.86 -7.47 -15.62
N VAL A 174 13.63 -7.31 -14.54
CA VAL A 174 15.05 -6.98 -14.59
C VAL A 174 15.86 -8.21 -14.15
N ASP A 175 16.71 -8.71 -15.05
CA ASP A 175 17.61 -9.82 -14.73
C ASP A 175 18.53 -9.47 -13.56
N GLY A 176 18.49 -10.29 -12.51
CA GLY A 176 19.24 -10.06 -11.29
C GLY A 176 18.63 -9.05 -10.32
N GLY A 177 17.40 -8.57 -10.60
CA GLY A 177 16.67 -7.61 -9.76
C GLY A 177 17.11 -6.16 -9.94
N LEU A 178 16.49 -5.25 -9.18
CA LEU A 178 16.78 -3.82 -9.26
C LEU A 178 18.18 -3.52 -8.69
N LYS A 179 18.93 -2.67 -9.40
CA LYS A 179 20.23 -2.19 -8.94
C LYS A 179 20.03 -1.10 -7.88
N ALA A 180 20.76 -1.18 -6.77
CA ALA A 180 20.84 -0.08 -5.83
C ALA A 180 21.38 1.19 -6.52
N PHE A 181 20.89 2.37 -6.07
CA PHE A 181 21.54 3.61 -6.48
C PHE A 181 22.94 3.65 -5.91
N ASP A 182 23.92 3.92 -6.74
CA ASP A 182 25.26 4.25 -6.29
C ASP A 182 25.28 5.76 -5.99
N ASP A 183 25.44 6.10 -4.70
CA ASP A 183 25.49 7.50 -4.21
C ASP A 183 26.63 8.29 -4.86
N THR A 184 27.51 7.65 -5.63
CA THR A 184 28.64 8.28 -6.32
C THR A 184 28.27 8.86 -7.69
N GLU A 185 27.11 8.54 -8.26
CA GLU A 185 26.66 9.05 -9.57
C GLU A 185 25.84 10.35 -9.50
N THR A 186 25.67 10.92 -8.30
CA THR A 186 24.87 12.12 -8.10
C THR A 186 25.77 13.34 -7.88
N ILE A 187 26.37 13.85 -8.92
CA ILE A 187 26.84 15.26 -9.00
C ILE A 187 26.60 15.81 -10.41
#